data_121de974c1c8f79af83ef8d7fb18ca05
#
_entry.id   121de974c1c8f79af83ef8d7fb18ca05
#
_cell.length_a   1.000
_cell.length_b   1.000
_cell.length_c   1.000
_cell.angle_alpha   90.00
_cell.angle_beta   90.00
_cell.angle_gamma   90.00
#
_symmetry.space_group_name_H-M   'P 1'
#
loop_
_entity.id
_entity.type
_entity.pdbx_description
1 polymer ?
#
loop_
_entity_poly.entity_id
_entity_poly.type
_entity_poly.pdbx_seq_one_letter_code
_entity_poly.pdbx_strand_id
1 'polypeptide(L)' 'EDNTVLEAVLALPVKYRVPIHLYYYENYKTPEIAKILGKGESTVRSLLSRGREKLKVILKEEYDFE' A
#
# COMPACT_ATOMS: atom_id res chain seq x y z
N GLU A 1 -1.54 -7.04 -20.74
CA GLU A 1 -2.00 -6.38 -19.52
C GLU A 1 -1.09 -6.70 -18.35
N ASP A 2 -0.60 -5.68 -17.72
CA ASP A 2 0.43 -5.85 -16.71
C ASP A 2 -0.15 -5.68 -15.31
N ASN A 3 -0.16 -6.76 -14.53
CA ASN A 3 -0.64 -6.75 -13.15
C ASN A 3 0.51 -6.71 -12.14
N THR A 4 1.67 -6.28 -12.60
CA THR A 4 2.89 -6.26 -11.80
C THR A 4 2.70 -5.58 -10.46
N VAL A 5 2.17 -4.35 -10.48
CA VAL A 5 2.00 -3.57 -9.26
C VAL A 5 0.95 -4.21 -8.36
N LEU A 6 -0.14 -4.68 -8.95
CA LEU A 6 -1.20 -5.32 -8.17
C LEU A 6 -0.67 -6.58 -7.49
N GLU A 7 0.11 -7.38 -8.20
CA GLU A 7 0.68 -8.58 -7.61
C GLU A 7 1.61 -8.24 -6.45
N ALA A 8 2.39 -7.16 -6.60
CA ALA A 8 3.26 -6.72 -5.52
C ALA A 8 2.45 -6.26 -4.31
N VAL A 9 1.34 -5.55 -4.55
CA VAL A 9 0.47 -5.13 -3.46
C VAL A 9 -0.10 -6.33 -2.73
N LEU A 10 -0.54 -7.34 -3.48
CA LEU A 10 -1.11 -8.54 -2.88
C LEU A 10 -0.08 -9.35 -2.09
N ALA A 11 1.20 -9.15 -2.38
CA ALA A 11 2.27 -9.82 -1.65
C ALA A 11 2.62 -9.13 -0.32
N LEU A 12 2.09 -7.93 -0.10
CA LEU A 12 2.37 -7.19 1.14
C LEU A 12 1.66 -7.84 2.33
N PRO A 13 2.25 -7.72 3.54
CA PRO A 13 1.51 -8.07 4.75
C PRO A 13 0.19 -7.29 4.82
N VAL A 14 -0.82 -7.91 5.41
CA VAL A 14 -2.17 -7.34 5.46
C VAL A 14 -2.18 -5.91 5.98
N LYS A 15 -1.39 -5.62 7.01
CA LYS A 15 -1.43 -4.28 7.62
C LYS A 15 -0.99 -3.17 6.67
N TYR A 16 -0.21 -3.50 5.66
CA TYR A 16 0.19 -2.53 4.63
C TYR A 16 -0.68 -2.64 3.40
N ARG A 17 -1.07 -3.86 3.05
CA ARG A 17 -1.86 -4.13 1.85
C ARG A 17 -3.19 -3.40 1.88
N VAL A 18 -3.90 -3.47 3.01
CA VAL A 18 -5.23 -2.89 3.09
C VAL A 18 -5.21 -1.37 2.93
N PRO A 19 -4.38 -0.61 3.68
CA PRO A 19 -4.32 0.83 3.46
C PRO A 19 -3.90 1.20 2.04
N ILE A 20 -2.93 0.50 1.49
CA ILE A 20 -2.45 0.76 0.13
C ILE A 20 -3.59 0.55 -0.87
N HIS A 21 -4.32 -0.55 -0.72
CA HIS A 21 -5.43 -0.85 -1.63
C HIS A 21 -6.51 0.22 -1.53
N LEU A 22 -6.88 0.61 -0.33
CA LEU A 22 -7.91 1.62 -0.13
C LEU A 22 -7.50 2.97 -0.74
N TYR A 23 -6.24 3.32 -0.59
CA TYR A 23 -5.77 4.62 -1.06
C TYR A 23 -5.62 4.66 -2.58
N TYR A 24 -4.97 3.65 -3.16
CA TYR A 24 -4.60 3.71 -4.57
C TYR A 24 -5.64 3.11 -5.51
N TYR A 25 -6.39 2.13 -5.04
CA TYR A 25 -7.38 1.48 -5.91
C TYR A 25 -8.80 1.91 -5.64
N GLU A 26 -9.12 2.23 -4.39
CA GLU A 26 -10.47 2.66 -4.04
C GLU A 26 -10.60 4.16 -3.90
N ASN A 27 -9.48 4.88 -3.99
CA ASN A 27 -9.46 6.35 -3.98
C ASN A 27 -9.95 6.97 -2.68
N TYR A 28 -9.82 6.27 -1.56
CA TYR A 28 -10.11 6.85 -0.27
C TYR A 28 -8.97 7.76 0.17
N LYS A 29 -9.32 8.81 0.91
CA LYS A 29 -8.33 9.71 1.48
C LYS A 29 -7.94 9.23 2.88
N THR A 30 -6.80 9.71 3.38
CA THR A 30 -6.28 9.21 4.66
C THR A 30 -7.26 9.36 5.81
N PRO A 31 -8.01 10.47 5.96
CA PRO A 31 -9.01 10.52 7.03
C PRO A 31 -10.08 9.46 6.90
N GLU A 32 -10.48 9.14 5.68
CA GLU A 32 -11.49 8.11 5.44
C GLU A 32 -10.96 6.73 5.77
N ILE A 33 -9.72 6.47 5.38
CA ILE A 33 -9.08 5.19 5.69
C ILE A 33 -8.93 5.02 7.19
N ALA A 34 -8.57 6.10 7.89
CA ALA A 34 -8.45 6.07 9.33
C ALA A 34 -9.76 5.65 9.99
N LYS A 35 -10.88 6.17 9.49
CA LYS A 35 -12.19 5.79 9.99
C LYS A 35 -12.49 4.33 9.70
N ILE A 36 -12.24 3.90 8.47
CA ILE A 36 -12.53 2.53 8.06
C ILE A 36 -11.74 1.54 8.92
N LEU A 37 -10.48 1.84 9.17
CA LEU A 37 -9.60 0.93 9.89
C LEU A 37 -9.66 1.12 11.41
N GLY A 38 -10.33 2.16 11.88
CA GLY A 38 -10.37 2.44 13.32
C GLY A 38 -9.01 2.85 13.87
N LYS A 39 -8.23 3.58 13.09
CA LYS A 39 -6.88 4.01 13.47
C LYS A 39 -6.75 5.51 13.33
N GLY A 40 -5.70 6.07 13.91
CA GLY A 40 -5.41 7.48 13.74
C GLY A 40 -4.89 7.78 12.34
N GLU A 41 -5.08 9.01 11.92
CA GLU A 41 -4.66 9.42 10.59
C GLU A 41 -3.15 9.34 10.41
N SER A 42 -2.39 9.71 11.45
CA SER A 42 -0.93 9.62 11.37
C SER A 42 -0.48 8.18 11.24
N THR A 43 -1.18 7.25 11.89
CA THR A 43 -0.89 5.84 11.75
C THR A 43 -1.12 5.38 10.31
N VAL A 44 -2.22 5.84 9.70
CA VAL A 44 -2.51 5.48 8.32
C VAL A 44 -1.40 6.00 7.39
N ARG A 45 -0.97 7.25 7.60
CA ARG A 45 0.11 7.80 6.78
C ARG A 45 1.40 7.00 6.93
N SER A 46 1.71 6.56 8.15
CA SER A 46 2.88 5.71 8.37
C SER A 46 2.75 4.38 7.65
N LEU A 47 1.58 3.77 7.73
CA LEU A 47 1.34 2.49 7.06
C LEU A 47 1.48 2.63 5.55
N LEU A 48 0.96 3.72 5.00
CA LEU A 48 1.10 3.97 3.56
C LEU A 48 2.56 4.18 3.18
N SER A 49 3.28 4.96 3.97
CA SER A 49 4.67 5.25 3.69
C SER A 49 5.51 3.97 3.71
N ARG A 50 5.33 3.16 4.75
CA ARG A 50 6.08 1.91 4.88
C ARG A 50 5.66 0.91 3.83
N GLY A 51 4.36 0.88 3.51
CA GLY A 51 3.88 0.01 2.45
C GLY A 51 4.53 0.34 1.12
N ARG A 52 4.64 1.63 0.81
CA ARG A 52 5.30 2.05 -0.43
C ARG A 52 6.76 1.66 -0.46
N GLU A 53 7.46 1.76 0.68
CA GLU A 53 8.85 1.34 0.73
C GLU A 53 8.99 -0.16 0.44
N LYS A 54 8.10 -0.96 1.01
CA LYS A 54 8.13 -2.39 0.77
C LYS A 54 7.79 -2.72 -0.68
N LEU A 55 6.87 -1.98 -1.27
CA LEU A 55 6.55 -2.17 -2.69
C LEU A 55 7.76 -1.89 -3.57
N LYS A 56 8.50 -0.84 -3.26
CA LYS A 56 9.71 -0.54 -4.03
C LYS A 56 10.68 -1.69 -4.00
N VAL A 57 10.87 -2.30 -2.83
CA VAL A 57 11.78 -3.43 -2.70
C VAL A 57 11.29 -4.61 -3.52
N ILE A 58 10.01 -4.94 -3.40
CA ILE A 58 9.43 -6.07 -4.14
C ILE A 58 9.58 -5.86 -5.64
N LEU A 59 9.19 -4.68 -6.12
CA LEU A 59 9.22 -4.40 -7.54
C LEU A 59 10.64 -4.38 -8.08
N LYS A 60 11.58 -3.87 -7.29
CA LYS A 60 12.97 -3.84 -7.71
C LYS A 60 13.53 -5.25 -7.85
N GLU A 61 13.22 -6.10 -6.87
CA GLU A 61 13.72 -7.47 -6.90
C GLU A 61 13.12 -8.27 -8.04
N GLU A 62 11.82 -8.04 -8.29
CA GLU A 62 11.11 -8.78 -9.33
C GLU A 62 11.53 -8.36 -10.72
N TYR A 63 11.76 -7.08 -10.92
CA TYR A 63 11.90 -6.53 -12.26
C TYR A 63 13.21 -5.81 -12.48
N ASP A 64 14.07 -5.82 -11.49
CA ASP A 64 15.41 -5.28 -11.62
C ASP A 64 15.41 -3.84 -12.13
N PHE A 65 14.61 -3.01 -11.50
CA PHE A 65 14.57 -1.58 -11.80
C PHE A 65 15.90 -0.94 -11.56
N GLU A 66 16.20 0.07 -12.34
CA GLU A 66 17.35 0.93 -12.11
C GLU A 66 16.90 2.29 -11.61
#